data_448185d3a53330a07259a8eb6af28a28
#
_entry.id   448185d3a53330a07259a8eb6af28a28
#
_cell.length_a   1.000
_cell.length_b   1.000
_cell.length_c   1.000
_cell.angle_alpha   90.00
_cell.angle_beta   90.00
_cell.angle_gamma   90.00
#
_symmetry.space_group_name_H-M   'P 1'
#
loop_
_entity.id
_entity.type
_entity.pdbx_description
1 polymer ?
#
loop_
_entity_poly.entity_id
_entity_poly.type
_entity_poly.pdbx_seq_one_letter_code
_entity_poly.pdbx_strand_id
1 'polypeptide(L)'
;DWSSDVCSSDLLLPVLEQVAKASKPLLIIAEEIEGEALATLVVNNIRGTIKAVAVKAPGFGDRRKAMLEDIAILTGGTVISDEVGLTLEGVKIEDLGQAKKIEVGKEDTIIIDGAASVSNIKSRIDLIKVQMEESTSDYDKEKLQERIAKLSGGVAVIKVGATTEIEMKEKKARVEDALHSTR
;
A
#
# COMPACT_ATOMS: atom_id res chain seq x y z
N ASP A 1 -12.98 21.97 8.90
CA ASP A 1 -13.91 20.91 8.50
C ASP A 1 -13.11 19.80 7.83
N TRP A 2 -12.67 18.84 8.65
CA TRP A 2 -11.75 17.75 8.27
C TRP A 2 -12.52 16.46 8.00
N SER A 3 -13.62 16.50 7.26
CA SER A 3 -14.49 15.33 7.10
C SER A 3 -14.32 14.57 5.77
N SER A 4 -13.33 14.93 4.94
CA SER A 4 -13.21 14.37 3.59
C SER A 4 -12.37 13.09 3.46
N ASP A 5 -11.65 12.66 4.50
CA ASP A 5 -10.80 11.48 4.42
C ASP A 5 -11.44 10.20 5.01
N VAL A 6 -12.73 10.27 5.36
CA VAL A 6 -13.50 9.16 5.90
C VAL A 6 -14.19 8.41 4.77
N CYS A 7 -13.83 7.14 4.60
CA CYS A 7 -14.41 6.27 3.59
C CYS A 7 -15.80 5.79 4.06
N SER A 8 -16.88 6.41 3.57
CA SER A 8 -18.24 6.00 3.88
C SER A 8 -18.73 4.85 2.97
N SER A 9 -19.72 4.09 3.44
CA SER A 9 -20.23 2.90 2.72
C SER A 9 -20.78 3.23 1.35
N ASP A 10 -21.51 4.34 1.22
CA ASP A 10 -22.18 4.73 -0.01
C ASP A 10 -21.20 5.16 -1.10
N LEU A 11 -20.12 5.83 -0.71
CA LEU A 11 -19.07 6.29 -1.63
C LEU A 11 -18.20 5.14 -2.16
N LEU A 12 -18.09 4.04 -1.40
CA LEU A 12 -17.33 2.85 -1.80
C LEU A 12 -18.09 1.95 -2.79
N LEU A 13 -19.41 1.94 -2.75
CA LEU A 13 -20.22 1.01 -3.55
C LEU A 13 -19.89 1.02 -5.04
N PRO A 14 -19.74 2.17 -5.73
CA PRO A 14 -19.44 2.20 -7.15
C PRO A 14 -18.10 1.55 -7.50
N VAL A 15 -17.08 1.73 -6.64
CA VAL A 15 -15.76 1.11 -6.80
C VAL A 15 -15.84 -0.40 -6.57
N LEU A 16 -16.54 -0.83 -5.51
CA LEU A 16 -16.70 -2.24 -5.18
C LEU A 16 -17.45 -3.00 -6.29
N GLU A 17 -18.45 -2.40 -6.92
CA GLU A 17 -19.17 -3.00 -8.06
C GLU A 17 -18.24 -3.18 -9.27
N GLN A 18 -17.41 -2.20 -9.58
CA GLN A 18 -16.45 -2.29 -10.68
C GLN A 18 -15.41 -3.40 -10.42
N VAL A 19 -14.90 -3.48 -9.19
CA VAL A 19 -13.94 -4.50 -8.77
C VAL A 19 -14.55 -5.90 -8.79
N ALA A 20 -15.80 -6.04 -8.33
CA ALA A 20 -16.52 -7.30 -8.38
C ALA A 20 -16.68 -7.79 -9.83
N LYS A 21 -17.05 -6.92 -10.76
CA LYS A 21 -17.13 -7.23 -12.20
C LYS A 21 -15.78 -7.66 -12.78
N ALA A 22 -14.70 -7.02 -12.34
CA ALA A 22 -13.34 -7.36 -12.75
C ALA A 22 -12.81 -8.66 -12.11
N SER A 23 -13.47 -9.18 -11.07
CA SER A 23 -13.05 -10.36 -10.30
C SER A 23 -11.62 -10.30 -9.77
N LYS A 24 -11.11 -9.10 -9.49
CA LYS A 24 -9.77 -8.88 -8.94
C LYS A 24 -9.83 -8.62 -7.43
N PRO A 25 -8.80 -9.04 -6.66
CA PRO A 25 -8.71 -8.65 -5.27
C PRO A 25 -8.41 -7.14 -5.13
N LEU A 26 -8.97 -6.52 -4.10
CA LEU A 26 -8.82 -5.09 -3.80
C LEU A 26 -8.12 -4.88 -2.47
N LEU A 27 -7.08 -4.02 -2.46
CA LEU A 27 -6.52 -3.44 -1.25
C LEU A 27 -6.98 -1.99 -1.14
N ILE A 28 -7.58 -1.64 -0.01
CA ILE A 28 -7.96 -0.26 0.33
C ILE A 28 -6.98 0.25 1.38
N ILE A 29 -6.34 1.37 1.10
CA ILE A 29 -5.43 2.05 2.03
C ILE A 29 -6.06 3.40 2.34
N ALA A 30 -6.58 3.58 3.55
CA ALA A 30 -7.28 4.80 3.94
C ALA A 30 -6.84 5.26 5.34
N GLU A 31 -7.03 6.54 5.62
CA GLU A 31 -6.76 7.09 6.95
C GLU A 31 -7.71 6.48 7.98
N GLU A 32 -9.00 6.47 7.64
CA GLU A 32 -10.05 5.88 8.45
C GLU A 32 -11.13 5.29 7.55
N ILE A 33 -11.73 4.20 8.00
CA ILE A 33 -12.84 3.55 7.32
C ILE A 33 -13.98 3.48 8.33
N GLU A 34 -15.12 4.09 7.99
CA GLU A 34 -16.30 4.05 8.84
C GLU A 34 -16.72 2.59 9.11
N GLY A 35 -17.28 2.37 10.31
CA GLY A 35 -17.70 1.03 10.73
C GLY A 35 -18.70 0.37 9.78
N GLU A 36 -19.56 1.17 9.14
CA GLU A 36 -20.52 0.71 8.15
C GLU A 36 -19.85 0.28 6.85
N ALA A 37 -18.88 1.05 6.36
CA ALA A 37 -18.08 0.67 5.19
C ALA A 37 -17.27 -0.60 5.46
N LEU A 38 -16.67 -0.72 6.64
CA LEU A 38 -15.95 -1.92 7.05
C LEU A 38 -16.88 -3.13 7.13
N ALA A 39 -18.09 -2.99 7.71
CA ALA A 39 -19.08 -4.05 7.78
C ALA A 39 -19.49 -4.51 6.38
N THR A 40 -19.71 -3.59 5.45
CA THR A 40 -20.02 -3.88 4.05
C THR A 40 -18.89 -4.67 3.38
N LEU A 41 -17.63 -4.28 3.58
CA LEU A 41 -16.48 -5.02 3.06
C LEU A 41 -16.42 -6.45 3.62
N VAL A 42 -16.58 -6.61 4.93
CA VAL A 42 -16.55 -7.91 5.61
C VAL A 42 -17.66 -8.82 5.10
N VAL A 43 -18.89 -8.32 5.00
CA VAL A 43 -20.04 -9.12 4.53
C VAL A 43 -19.84 -9.59 3.09
N ASN A 44 -19.38 -8.70 2.21
CA ASN A 44 -19.14 -9.05 0.80
C ASN A 44 -17.95 -10.03 0.64
N ASN A 45 -16.93 -9.90 1.50
CA ASN A 45 -15.79 -10.81 1.52
C ASN A 45 -16.20 -12.22 2.00
N ILE A 46 -17.04 -12.32 3.06
CA ILE A 46 -17.59 -13.59 3.57
C ILE A 46 -18.48 -14.26 2.51
N ARG A 47 -19.28 -13.48 1.81
CA ARG A 47 -20.13 -13.98 0.70
C ARG A 47 -19.31 -14.40 -0.53
N GLY A 48 -18.02 -14.09 -0.56
CA GLY A 48 -17.17 -14.40 -1.72
C GLY A 48 -17.44 -13.53 -2.96
N THR A 49 -18.24 -12.48 -2.82
CA THR A 49 -18.58 -11.56 -3.91
C THR A 49 -17.37 -10.72 -4.31
N ILE A 50 -16.57 -10.30 -3.33
CA ILE A 50 -15.37 -9.50 -3.51
C ILE A 50 -14.28 -10.04 -2.58
N LYS A 51 -13.04 -10.03 -3.04
CA LYS A 51 -11.86 -10.24 -2.19
C LYS A 51 -11.25 -8.88 -1.88
N ALA A 52 -11.63 -8.29 -0.76
CA ALA A 52 -11.15 -6.96 -0.36
C ALA A 52 -10.52 -6.99 1.03
N VAL A 53 -9.44 -6.24 1.20
CA VAL A 53 -8.80 -5.99 2.48
C VAL A 53 -8.59 -4.49 2.64
N ALA A 54 -8.86 -3.98 3.84
CA ALA A 54 -8.65 -2.60 4.20
C ALA A 54 -7.51 -2.48 5.23
N VAL A 55 -6.60 -1.56 4.99
CA VAL A 55 -5.48 -1.28 5.88
C VAL A 55 -5.39 0.22 6.17
N LYS A 56 -4.88 0.56 7.35
CA LYS A 56 -4.69 1.95 7.73
C LYS A 56 -3.52 2.55 6.96
N ALA A 57 -3.70 3.79 6.48
CA ALA A 57 -2.65 4.53 5.79
C ALA A 57 -1.46 4.81 6.72
N PRO A 58 -0.22 4.65 6.23
CA PRO A 58 0.97 4.84 7.04
C PRO A 58 1.25 6.33 7.30
N GLY A 59 1.77 6.65 8.48
CA GLY A 59 2.16 8.01 8.85
C GLY A 59 1.01 8.90 9.31
N PHE A 60 1.27 10.19 9.43
CA PHE A 60 0.32 11.21 9.90
C PHE A 60 0.51 12.51 9.11
N GLY A 61 -0.59 13.27 8.91
CA GLY A 61 -0.56 14.58 8.25
C GLY A 61 0.09 14.54 6.87
N ASP A 62 0.92 15.53 6.55
CA ASP A 62 1.56 15.68 5.23
C ASP A 62 2.45 14.48 4.86
N ARG A 63 3.05 13.82 5.87
CA ARG A 63 3.83 12.60 5.63
C ARG A 63 2.96 11.47 5.13
N ARG A 64 1.74 11.34 5.65
CA ARG A 64 0.78 10.33 5.17
C ARG A 64 0.45 10.57 3.71
N LYS A 65 0.15 11.82 3.33
CA LYS A 65 -0.12 12.19 1.95
C LYS A 65 1.06 11.82 1.04
N ALA A 66 2.27 12.21 1.44
CA ALA A 66 3.48 11.90 0.70
C ALA A 66 3.74 10.38 0.55
N MET A 67 3.44 9.58 1.58
CA MET A 67 3.57 8.13 1.53
C MET A 67 2.49 7.47 0.66
N LEU A 68 1.27 7.98 0.68
CA LEU A 68 0.19 7.53 -0.22
C LEU A 68 0.53 7.84 -1.68
N GLU A 69 1.09 9.03 -1.96
CA GLU A 69 1.59 9.37 -3.30
C GLU A 69 2.72 8.42 -3.74
N ASP A 70 3.64 8.07 -2.85
CA ASP A 70 4.71 7.12 -3.16
C ASP A 70 4.15 5.74 -3.51
N ILE A 71 3.12 5.28 -2.79
CA ILE A 71 2.42 4.02 -3.07
C ILE A 71 1.69 4.11 -4.41
N ALA A 72 0.99 5.20 -4.67
CA ALA A 72 0.28 5.43 -5.94
C ALA A 72 1.26 5.41 -7.12
N ILE A 73 2.38 6.12 -7.01
CA ILE A 73 3.43 6.10 -8.04
C ILE A 73 4.00 4.68 -8.22
N LEU A 74 4.27 3.95 -7.13
CA LEU A 74 4.80 2.58 -7.18
C LEU A 74 3.85 1.60 -7.89
N THR A 75 2.54 1.79 -7.70
CA THR A 75 1.51 0.89 -8.25
C THR A 75 0.94 1.38 -9.58
N GLY A 76 1.31 2.58 -10.02
CA GLY A 76 0.78 3.19 -11.24
C GLY A 76 -0.66 3.68 -11.10
N GLY A 77 -1.13 3.91 -9.87
CA GLY A 77 -2.45 4.48 -9.58
C GLY A 77 -2.39 5.95 -9.23
N THR A 78 -3.52 6.47 -8.77
CA THR A 78 -3.68 7.86 -8.33
C THR A 78 -4.23 7.90 -6.91
N VAL A 79 -3.75 8.85 -6.10
CA VAL A 79 -4.33 9.11 -4.78
C VAL A 79 -5.71 9.73 -4.97
N ILE A 80 -6.70 9.14 -4.31
CA ILE A 80 -8.07 9.63 -4.33
C ILE A 80 -8.23 10.59 -3.16
N SER A 81 -8.32 11.88 -3.45
CA SER A 81 -8.58 12.91 -2.45
C SER A 81 -9.26 14.11 -3.11
N ASP A 82 -10.01 14.86 -2.33
CA ASP A 82 -10.67 16.08 -2.80
C ASP A 82 -9.66 17.13 -3.27
N GLU A 83 -8.46 17.15 -2.71
CA GLU A 83 -7.37 18.05 -3.13
C GLU A 83 -6.91 17.82 -4.57
N VAL A 84 -7.00 16.57 -5.04
CA VAL A 84 -6.68 16.18 -6.43
C VAL A 84 -7.91 16.29 -7.33
N GLY A 85 -9.08 16.60 -6.76
CA GLY A 85 -10.36 16.70 -7.47
C GLY A 85 -10.95 15.33 -7.85
N LEU A 86 -10.45 14.25 -7.25
CA LEU A 86 -10.96 12.90 -7.42
C LEU A 86 -11.78 12.51 -6.20
N THR A 87 -13.08 12.37 -6.40
CA THR A 87 -14.00 11.82 -5.38
C THR A 87 -14.15 10.31 -5.57
N LEU A 88 -14.43 9.59 -4.49
CA LEU A 88 -14.65 8.13 -4.52
C LEU A 88 -15.75 7.71 -5.52
N GLU A 89 -16.77 8.53 -5.72
CA GLU A 89 -17.85 8.29 -6.67
C GLU A 89 -17.38 8.31 -8.13
N GLY A 90 -16.39 9.15 -8.44
CA GLY A 90 -15.85 9.34 -9.78
C GLY A 90 -14.72 8.39 -10.17
N VAL A 91 -14.24 7.57 -9.23
CA VAL A 91 -13.10 6.66 -9.43
C VAL A 91 -13.42 5.54 -10.39
N LYS A 92 -12.52 5.32 -11.34
CA LYS A 92 -12.55 4.22 -12.29
C LYS A 92 -11.48 3.19 -11.95
N ILE A 93 -11.66 1.95 -12.43
CA ILE A 93 -10.64 0.90 -12.27
C ILE A 93 -9.26 1.31 -12.81
N GLU A 94 -9.26 2.17 -13.83
CA GLU A 94 -8.03 2.66 -14.47
C GLU A 94 -7.23 3.60 -13.55
N ASP A 95 -7.89 4.27 -12.60
CA ASP A 95 -7.26 5.15 -11.62
C ASP A 95 -6.63 4.35 -10.45
N LEU A 96 -7.02 3.09 -10.31
CA LEU A 96 -6.52 2.22 -9.24
C LEU A 96 -5.14 1.67 -9.60
N GLY A 97 -4.23 1.72 -8.64
CA GLY A 97 -2.93 1.09 -8.76
C GLY A 97 -3.03 -0.44 -8.89
N GLN A 98 -2.01 -1.04 -9.48
CA GLN A 98 -1.92 -2.49 -9.61
C GLN A 98 -0.59 -3.00 -9.08
N ALA A 99 -0.61 -4.19 -8.50
CA ALA A 99 0.58 -4.90 -8.07
C ALA A 99 0.44 -6.39 -8.38
N LYS A 100 1.56 -7.06 -8.58
CA LYS A 100 1.56 -8.50 -8.86
C LYS A 100 1.17 -9.31 -7.65
N LYS A 101 1.60 -8.89 -6.46
CA LYS A 101 1.31 -9.54 -5.19
C LYS A 101 1.25 -8.52 -4.07
N ILE A 102 0.31 -8.71 -3.16
CA ILE A 102 0.22 -7.94 -1.93
C ILE A 102 0.11 -8.94 -0.78
N GLU A 103 0.94 -8.77 0.23
CA GLU A 103 0.91 -9.53 1.48
C GLU A 103 0.50 -8.58 2.59
N VAL A 104 -0.61 -8.89 3.25
CA VAL A 104 -1.12 -8.10 4.38
C VAL A 104 -0.90 -8.89 5.65
N GLY A 105 0.00 -8.42 6.50
CA GLY A 105 0.26 -8.94 7.82
C GLY A 105 -0.54 -8.18 8.89
N LYS A 106 -0.29 -8.52 10.15
CA LYS A 106 -0.89 -7.84 11.30
C LYS A 106 -0.26 -6.46 11.54
N GLU A 107 1.04 -6.35 11.32
CA GLU A 107 1.83 -5.15 11.61
C GLU A 107 2.30 -4.43 10.34
N ASP A 108 2.34 -5.14 9.20
CA ASP A 108 2.90 -4.63 7.96
C ASP A 108 2.07 -5.04 6.73
N THR A 109 2.27 -4.29 5.67
CA THR A 109 1.73 -4.60 4.34
C THR A 109 2.84 -4.47 3.32
N ILE A 110 3.07 -5.53 2.55
CA ILE A 110 4.14 -5.61 1.55
C ILE A 110 3.52 -5.61 0.15
N ILE A 111 3.91 -4.65 -0.66
CA ILE A 111 3.50 -4.53 -2.06
C ILE A 111 4.67 -4.96 -2.94
N ILE A 112 4.44 -5.96 -3.79
CA ILE A 112 5.48 -6.57 -4.62
C ILE A 112 5.14 -6.35 -6.09
N ASP A 113 6.12 -5.86 -6.85
CA ASP A 113 6.02 -5.61 -8.29
C ASP A 113 4.78 -4.75 -8.64
N GLY A 114 4.80 -3.49 -8.23
CA GLY A 114 3.81 -2.50 -8.66
C GLY A 114 3.91 -2.24 -10.16
N ALA A 115 2.80 -1.82 -10.77
CA ALA A 115 2.69 -1.63 -12.22
C ALA A 115 3.36 -0.35 -12.75
N ALA A 116 4.06 0.40 -11.91
CA ALA A 116 4.72 1.64 -12.31
C ALA A 116 5.87 1.41 -13.31
N SER A 117 6.10 2.41 -14.14
CA SER A 117 7.33 2.45 -14.94
C SER A 117 8.55 2.76 -14.05
N VAL A 118 9.67 2.12 -14.33
CA VAL A 118 10.94 2.39 -13.63
C VAL A 118 11.32 3.87 -13.70
N SER A 119 10.97 4.55 -14.77
CA SER A 119 11.23 5.97 -14.98
C SER A 119 10.46 6.84 -13.98
N ASN A 120 9.20 6.54 -13.70
CA ASN A 120 8.37 7.28 -12.73
C ASN A 120 8.91 7.12 -11.31
N ILE A 121 9.29 5.89 -10.95
CA ILE A 121 9.88 5.61 -9.63
C ILE A 121 11.19 6.38 -9.48
N LYS A 122 12.05 6.37 -10.51
CA LYS A 122 13.32 7.10 -10.50
C LYS A 122 13.11 8.61 -10.34
N SER A 123 12.19 9.20 -11.11
CA SER A 123 11.86 10.63 -11.00
C SER A 123 11.37 10.99 -9.60
N ARG A 124 10.56 10.13 -8.97
CA ARG A 124 10.10 10.34 -7.60
C ARG A 124 11.25 10.28 -6.59
N ILE A 125 12.14 9.30 -6.73
CA ILE A 125 13.33 9.18 -5.88
C ILE A 125 14.21 10.42 -5.99
N ASP A 126 14.45 10.91 -7.21
CA ASP A 126 15.29 12.11 -7.42
C ASP A 126 14.65 13.35 -6.81
N LEU A 127 13.32 13.48 -6.88
CA LEU A 127 12.60 14.56 -6.20
C LEU A 127 12.74 14.49 -4.67
N ILE A 128 12.63 13.29 -4.08
CA ILE A 128 12.81 13.11 -2.62
C ILE A 128 14.25 13.41 -2.20
N LYS A 129 15.26 13.09 -3.04
CA LYS A 129 16.67 13.46 -2.77
C LYS A 129 16.85 14.96 -2.71
N VAL A 130 16.25 15.71 -3.65
CA VAL A 130 16.30 17.19 -3.61
C VAL A 130 15.66 17.71 -2.32
N GLN A 131 14.50 17.21 -1.94
CA GLN A 131 13.85 17.57 -0.66
C GLN A 131 14.75 17.27 0.55
N MET A 132 15.50 16.15 0.51
CA MET A 132 16.43 15.77 1.57
C MET A 132 17.63 16.72 1.65
N GLU A 133 18.14 17.19 0.52
CA GLU A 133 19.23 18.18 0.47
C GLU A 133 18.79 19.54 0.99
N GLU A 134 17.57 19.96 0.70
CA GLU A 134 17.00 21.24 1.16
C GLU A 134 16.58 21.22 2.63
N SER A 135 16.34 20.05 3.20
CA SER A 135 15.91 19.90 4.60
C SER A 135 17.07 20.27 5.56
N THR A 136 16.75 21.03 6.59
CA THR A 136 17.67 21.36 7.69
C THR A 136 17.53 20.44 8.90
N SER A 137 16.47 19.63 8.94
CA SER A 137 16.17 18.73 10.04
C SER A 137 16.74 17.33 9.78
N ASP A 138 17.60 16.86 10.68
CA ASP A 138 18.15 15.49 10.57
C ASP A 138 17.06 14.41 10.66
N TYR A 139 16.04 14.65 11.47
CA TYR A 139 14.88 13.75 11.55
C TYR A 139 14.11 13.68 10.23
N ASP A 140 13.89 14.80 9.55
CA ASP A 140 13.19 14.80 8.26
C ASP A 140 14.04 14.15 7.18
N LYS A 141 15.37 14.37 7.20
CA LYS A 141 16.31 13.67 6.32
C LYS A 141 16.24 12.15 6.49
N GLU A 142 16.21 11.67 7.73
CA GLU A 142 16.05 10.24 8.02
C GLU A 142 14.75 9.69 7.45
N LYS A 143 13.63 10.40 7.62
CA LYS A 143 12.33 9.98 7.09
C LYS A 143 12.27 10.02 5.56
N LEU A 144 12.90 10.99 4.93
CA LEU A 144 13.04 11.03 3.48
C LEU A 144 13.93 9.89 2.96
N GLN A 145 15.01 9.56 3.69
CA GLN A 145 15.86 8.42 3.37
C GLN A 145 15.11 7.08 3.46
N GLU A 146 14.26 6.90 4.49
CA GLU A 146 13.38 5.72 4.60
C GLU A 146 12.44 5.59 3.39
N ARG A 147 11.86 6.69 2.90
CA ARG A 147 11.01 6.69 1.70
C ARG A 147 11.78 6.29 0.45
N ILE A 148 12.99 6.85 0.26
CA ILE A 148 13.89 6.46 -0.84
C ILE A 148 14.18 4.95 -0.77
N ALA A 149 14.50 4.43 0.41
CA ALA A 149 14.79 3.02 0.60
C ALA A 149 13.59 2.12 0.22
N LYS A 150 12.37 2.51 0.61
CA LYS A 150 11.15 1.77 0.26
C LYS A 150 10.84 1.79 -1.24
N LEU A 151 11.07 2.91 -1.91
CA LEU A 151 10.89 3.04 -3.37
C LEU A 151 11.99 2.36 -4.18
N SER A 152 13.23 2.36 -3.68
CA SER A 152 14.40 1.74 -4.34
C SER A 152 14.50 0.26 -4.05
N GLY A 153 13.86 -0.22 -2.97
CA GLY A 153 14.01 -1.55 -2.46
C GLY A 153 13.38 -2.58 -3.39
N GLY A 154 14.21 -3.41 -3.99
CA GLY A 154 13.76 -4.68 -4.54
C GLY A 154 13.37 -5.64 -3.42
N VAL A 155 12.39 -6.49 -3.65
CA VAL A 155 12.09 -7.60 -2.73
C VAL A 155 13.13 -8.69 -2.94
N ALA A 156 13.94 -8.95 -1.94
CA ALA A 156 14.83 -10.11 -1.94
C ALA A 156 14.00 -11.36 -1.59
N VAL A 157 13.89 -12.29 -2.52
CA VAL A 157 13.22 -13.58 -2.29
C VAL A 157 14.27 -14.61 -1.89
N ILE A 158 14.30 -14.98 -0.62
CA ILE A 158 15.15 -16.08 -0.13
C ILE A 158 14.36 -17.38 -0.24
N LYS A 159 14.72 -18.22 -1.21
CA LYS A 159 14.12 -19.56 -1.36
C LYS A 159 14.82 -20.51 -0.40
N VAL A 160 14.09 -20.99 0.60
CA VAL A 160 14.57 -22.00 1.55
C VAL A 160 14.12 -23.37 1.06
N GLY A 161 15.08 -24.28 0.87
CA GLY A 161 14.81 -25.67 0.49
C GLY A 161 15.46 -26.64 1.48
N ALA A 162 14.82 -27.78 1.67
CA ALA A 162 15.36 -28.87 2.48
C ALA A 162 14.82 -30.21 1.97
N THR A 163 15.48 -31.32 2.41
CA THR A 163 15.09 -32.68 2.01
C THR A 163 13.83 -33.14 2.73
N THR A 164 13.54 -32.58 3.92
CA THR A 164 12.37 -32.93 4.73
C THR A 164 11.59 -31.68 5.11
N GLU A 165 10.29 -31.83 5.39
CA GLU A 165 9.42 -30.73 5.82
C GLU A 165 9.86 -30.14 7.17
N ILE A 166 10.34 -30.96 8.08
CA ILE A 166 10.82 -30.51 9.40
C ILE A 166 12.05 -29.63 9.24
N GLU A 167 13.03 -30.10 8.47
CA GLU A 167 14.26 -29.35 8.19
C GLU A 167 13.96 -28.03 7.44
N MET A 168 12.96 -28.02 6.55
CA MET A 168 12.52 -26.82 5.86
C MET A 168 11.93 -25.80 6.83
N LYS A 169 11.10 -26.23 7.78
CA LYS A 169 10.54 -25.37 8.83
C LYS A 169 11.62 -24.77 9.73
N GLU A 170 12.63 -25.58 10.13
CA GLU A 170 13.74 -25.07 10.93
C GLU A 170 14.59 -24.04 10.18
N LYS A 171 14.93 -24.31 8.92
CA LYS A 171 15.68 -23.35 8.09
C LYS A 171 14.90 -22.07 7.86
N LYS A 172 13.58 -22.18 7.62
CA LYS A 172 12.72 -21.01 7.48
C LYS A 172 12.72 -20.17 8.75
N ALA A 173 12.54 -20.79 9.92
CA ALA A 173 12.55 -20.09 11.20
C ALA A 173 13.88 -19.37 11.45
N ARG A 174 15.03 -20.00 11.15
CA ARG A 174 16.35 -19.34 11.28
C ARG A 174 16.51 -18.12 10.36
N VAL A 175 15.98 -18.18 9.14
CA VAL A 175 16.01 -17.03 8.21
C VAL A 175 15.09 -15.92 8.70
N GLU A 176 13.91 -16.27 9.22
CA GLU A 176 12.97 -15.31 9.82
C GLU A 176 13.57 -14.64 11.06
N ASP A 177 14.22 -15.38 11.94
CA ASP A 177 14.91 -14.83 13.12
C ASP A 177 16.06 -13.88 12.72
N ALA A 178 16.86 -14.26 11.71
CA ALA A 178 17.90 -13.38 11.19
C ALA A 178 17.34 -12.11 10.57
N LEU A 179 16.20 -12.18 9.90
CA LEU A 179 15.52 -11.04 9.32
C LEU A 179 14.99 -10.08 10.42
N HIS A 180 14.41 -10.64 11.48
CA HIS A 180 13.93 -9.87 12.63
C HIS A 180 15.06 -9.18 13.41
N SER A 181 16.24 -9.76 13.45
CA SER A 181 17.40 -9.17 14.13
C SER A 181 18.11 -8.08 13.30
N THR A 182 17.80 -7.95 12.01
CA THR A 182 18.38 -6.95 11.09
C THR A 182 17.44 -5.80 10.77
N ARG A 183 16.22 -5.82 11.28
CA ARG A 183 15.24 -4.72 11.25
C ARG A 183 15.40 -3.85 12.50
#